data_0abf2b3ab66e8a0f26e5f6c13c4ff9b7
#
_entry.id   0abf2b3ab66e8a0f26e5f6c13c4ff9b7
#
_cell.length_a   1.000
_cell.length_b   1.000
_cell.length_c   1.000
_cell.angle_alpha   90.00
_cell.angle_beta   90.00
_cell.angle_gamma   90.00
#
_symmetry.space_group_name_H-M   'P 1'
#
loop_
_entity.id
_entity.type
_entity.pdbx_description
1 polymer ?
#
loop_
_entity_poly.entity_id
_entity_poly.type
_entity_poly.pdbx_seq_one_letter_code
_entity_poly.pdbx_strand_id
1 'polypeptide(L)'
;MSELDGTEEEADTELLNLHEMAQNCVEMLKMSAEKHKVTIALNGTECYVTANRQMMEELLYNLCDNAIRYNNPGGSVDVQTYAREGHTYLVVKDTGIGISKEHQERIFERFYRVDKSRSKSTGGTGLGLAIVKHIIAKSHAELELESEPGKGTTIRVI
;
A
#
# COMPACT_ATOMS: atom_id res chain seq x y z
N MET A 1 -26.78 -10.10 -5.98
CA MET A 1 -26.24 -10.51 -6.01
C MET A 1 -25.68 -10.90 -5.48
N SER A 2 -25.63 -11.27 -5.42
CA SER A 2 -25.06 -11.66 -4.90
C SER A 2 -24.28 -12.48 -5.23
N GLU A 3 -24.27 -13.28 -5.38
CA GLU A 3 -23.46 -13.94 -5.64
C GLU A 3 -22.73 -13.67 -6.33
N LEU A 4 -23.09 -13.30 -6.59
CA LEU A 4 -22.43 -12.72 -7.26
C LEU A 4 -21.26 -12.48 -6.99
N ASP A 5 -20.95 -12.64 -6.20
CA ASP A 5 -19.95 -12.09 -5.64
C ASP A 5 -18.63 -12.44 -6.16
N GLY A 6 -17.99 -13.53 -5.92
CA GLY A 6 -16.67 -13.88 -6.39
C GLY A 6 -16.59 -13.91 -7.90
N THR A 7 -17.62 -14.38 -8.52
CA THR A 7 -17.66 -14.49 -9.97
C THR A 7 -17.65 -13.12 -10.63
N GLU A 8 -18.42 -12.19 -10.07
CA GLU A 8 -18.46 -10.84 -10.62
C GLU A 8 -17.11 -10.16 -10.50
N GLU A 9 -16.45 -10.35 -9.36
CA GLU A 9 -15.14 -9.75 -9.16
C GLU A 9 -14.13 -10.29 -10.14
N GLU A 10 -14.18 -11.58 -10.41
CA GLU A 10 -13.27 -12.17 -11.38
C GLU A 10 -13.56 -11.67 -12.78
N ALA A 11 -14.83 -11.46 -13.10
CA ALA A 11 -15.20 -10.96 -14.42
C ALA A 11 -14.74 -9.53 -14.65
N ASP A 12 -14.53 -8.77 -13.57
CA ASP A 12 -14.12 -7.38 -13.67
C ASP A 12 -12.61 -7.19 -13.74
N THR A 13 -11.84 -8.25 -13.90
CA THR A 13 -10.39 -8.10 -14.00
C THR A 13 -9.99 -7.70 -15.42
N GLU A 14 -8.87 -7.02 -15.51
CA GLU A 14 -8.29 -6.61 -16.79
C GLU A 14 -6.79 -6.53 -16.67
N LEU A 15 -6.12 -6.46 -17.78
CA LEU A 15 -4.66 -6.30 -17.79
C LEU A 15 -4.34 -4.84 -17.49
N LEU A 16 -3.59 -4.60 -16.43
CA LEU A 16 -3.28 -3.26 -15.96
C LEU A 16 -1.79 -3.01 -16.01
N ASN A 17 -1.42 -1.79 -16.40
CA ASN A 17 -0.02 -1.34 -16.33
C ASN A 17 0.22 -0.85 -14.91
N LEU A 18 0.88 -1.68 -14.10
CA LEU A 18 1.08 -1.37 -12.70
C LEU A 18 1.94 -0.13 -12.49
N HIS A 19 2.99 0.02 -13.31
CA HIS A 19 3.87 1.17 -13.17
C HIS A 19 3.12 2.48 -13.42
N GLU A 20 2.28 2.50 -14.45
CA GLU A 20 1.49 3.69 -14.77
C GLU A 20 0.52 4.01 -13.64
N MET A 21 -0.13 2.98 -13.10
CA MET A 21 -1.06 3.18 -11.99
C MET A 21 -0.34 3.72 -10.77
N ALA A 22 0.86 3.21 -10.48
CA ALA A 22 1.66 3.70 -9.38
C ALA A 22 2.08 5.15 -9.61
N GLN A 23 2.41 5.50 -10.84
CA GLN A 23 2.78 6.86 -11.19
C GLN A 23 1.63 7.82 -10.92
N ASN A 24 0.43 7.44 -11.33
CA ASN A 24 -0.75 8.28 -11.09
C ASN A 24 -1.01 8.43 -9.60
N CYS A 25 -0.83 7.37 -8.84
CA CYS A 25 -1.04 7.41 -7.40
C CYS A 25 -0.03 8.32 -6.71
N VAL A 26 1.24 8.22 -7.09
CA VAL A 26 2.29 9.06 -6.52
C VAL A 26 2.02 10.54 -6.82
N GLU A 27 1.59 10.84 -8.05
CA GLU A 27 1.24 12.21 -8.40
C GLU A 27 0.10 12.75 -7.56
N MET A 28 -0.91 11.92 -7.38
CA MET A 28 -2.08 12.31 -6.59
C MET A 28 -1.72 12.59 -5.13
N LEU A 29 -0.74 11.88 -4.59
CA LEU A 29 -0.38 12.00 -3.19
C LEU A 29 0.75 12.99 -2.91
N LYS A 30 1.29 13.64 -3.94
CA LYS A 30 2.42 14.55 -3.73
C LYS A 30 2.09 15.71 -2.79
N MET A 31 0.89 16.27 -2.91
CA MET A 31 0.50 17.37 -2.02
C MET A 31 0.39 16.89 -0.58
N SER A 32 -0.17 15.71 -0.38
CA SER A 32 -0.27 15.14 0.96
C SER A 32 1.13 14.89 1.54
N ALA A 33 2.04 14.39 0.71
CA ALA A 33 3.41 14.15 1.15
C ALA A 33 4.08 15.46 1.57
N GLU A 34 3.89 16.51 0.79
CA GLU A 34 4.45 17.82 1.15
C GLU A 34 3.92 18.33 2.48
N LYS A 35 2.63 18.14 2.72
CA LYS A 35 2.04 18.54 3.98
C LYS A 35 2.68 17.84 5.16
N HIS A 36 3.08 16.60 4.97
CA HIS A 36 3.73 15.81 6.03
C HIS A 36 5.24 15.94 5.99
N LYS A 37 5.77 16.75 5.07
CA LYS A 37 7.21 16.97 4.90
C LYS A 37 7.92 15.67 4.56
N VAL A 38 7.30 14.89 3.67
CA VAL A 38 7.80 13.60 3.22
C VAL A 38 8.00 13.67 1.71
N THR A 39 9.10 13.09 1.24
CA THR A 39 9.37 12.99 -0.18
C THR A 39 8.88 11.64 -0.69
N ILE A 40 8.09 11.65 -1.76
CA ILE A 40 7.62 10.39 -2.35
C ILE A 40 8.13 10.30 -3.79
N ALA A 41 8.67 9.14 -4.15
CA ALA A 41 9.24 8.91 -5.46
C ALA A 41 8.88 7.53 -5.97
N LEU A 42 8.83 7.40 -7.29
CA LEU A 42 8.54 6.14 -7.95
C LEU A 42 9.76 5.72 -8.76
N ASN A 43 10.14 4.45 -8.60
CA ASN A 43 11.23 3.85 -9.35
C ASN A 43 10.76 2.53 -9.93
N GLY A 44 11.51 2.00 -10.89
CA GLY A 44 11.21 0.69 -11.42
C GLY A 44 10.93 0.72 -12.91
N THR A 45 10.22 -0.29 -13.38
CA THR A 45 9.99 -0.49 -14.79
C THR A 45 8.53 -0.76 -15.06
N GLU A 46 8.16 -0.63 -16.32
CA GLU A 46 6.83 -0.97 -16.78
C GLU A 46 6.57 -2.45 -16.54
N CYS A 47 5.45 -2.76 -15.92
CA CYS A 47 5.07 -4.14 -15.66
C CYS A 47 3.55 -4.22 -15.55
N TYR A 48 3.02 -5.43 -15.68
CA TYR A 48 1.58 -5.61 -15.84
C TYR A 48 1.04 -6.64 -14.87
N VAL A 49 -0.21 -6.43 -14.44
CA VAL A 49 -0.94 -7.38 -13.62
C VAL A 49 -2.35 -7.53 -14.18
N THR A 50 -2.95 -8.68 -13.97
CA THR A 50 -4.36 -8.90 -14.27
C THR A 50 -5.12 -8.83 -12.97
N ALA A 51 -5.94 -7.80 -12.82
CA ALA A 51 -6.64 -7.55 -11.57
C ALA A 51 -7.79 -6.59 -11.80
N ASN A 52 -8.58 -6.39 -10.75
CA ASN A 52 -9.64 -5.39 -10.78
C ASN A 52 -9.02 -4.01 -10.61
N ARG A 53 -9.34 -3.11 -11.54
CA ARG A 53 -8.73 -1.77 -11.54
C ARG A 53 -9.01 -1.00 -10.26
N GLN A 54 -10.26 -1.00 -9.81
CA GLN A 54 -10.64 -0.25 -8.62
C GLN A 54 -9.92 -0.78 -7.38
N MET A 55 -9.84 -2.09 -7.25
CA MET A 55 -9.13 -2.70 -6.13
C MET A 55 -7.65 -2.36 -6.16
N MET A 56 -7.04 -2.36 -7.36
CA MET A 56 -5.63 -2.04 -7.46
C MET A 56 -5.37 -0.58 -7.12
N GLU A 57 -6.27 0.31 -7.51
CA GLU A 57 -6.14 1.72 -7.14
C GLU A 57 -6.24 1.91 -5.63
N GLU A 58 -7.16 1.19 -4.99
CA GLU A 58 -7.30 1.26 -3.54
C GLU A 58 -6.07 0.69 -2.83
N LEU A 59 -5.53 -0.40 -3.35
CA LEU A 59 -4.32 -0.99 -2.79
C LEU A 59 -3.16 -0.01 -2.82
N LEU A 60 -2.91 0.58 -3.99
CA LEU A 60 -1.83 1.55 -4.14
C LEU A 60 -2.03 2.76 -3.24
N TYR A 61 -3.25 3.30 -3.25
CA TYR A 61 -3.54 4.49 -2.45
C TYR A 61 -3.30 4.21 -0.96
N ASN A 62 -3.83 3.10 -0.47
CA ASN A 62 -3.74 2.82 0.96
C ASN A 62 -2.31 2.53 1.41
N LEU A 63 -1.53 1.82 0.60
CA LEU A 63 -0.14 1.57 0.94
C LEU A 63 0.67 2.85 0.97
N CYS A 64 0.51 3.69 -0.05
CA CYS A 64 1.28 4.94 -0.15
C CYS A 64 0.82 5.95 0.89
N ASP A 65 -0.48 6.06 1.12
CA ASP A 65 -1.01 6.99 2.10
C ASP A 65 -0.54 6.64 3.50
N ASN A 66 -0.56 5.36 3.86
CA ASN A 66 -0.04 4.93 5.15
C ASN A 66 1.44 5.25 5.30
N ALA A 67 2.22 5.03 4.23
CA ALA A 67 3.64 5.30 4.27
C ALA A 67 3.92 6.78 4.51
N ILE A 68 3.05 7.65 4.00
CA ILE A 68 3.18 9.10 4.22
C ILE A 68 2.75 9.48 5.63
N ARG A 69 1.57 9.00 6.06
CA ARG A 69 0.99 9.40 7.34
C ARG A 69 1.82 8.98 8.54
N TYR A 70 2.44 7.82 8.46
CA TYR A 70 3.22 7.29 9.59
C TYR A 70 4.70 7.46 9.39
N ASN A 71 5.09 8.44 8.56
CA ASN A 71 6.47 8.79 8.35
C ASN A 71 6.85 9.98 9.24
N ASN A 72 8.15 10.22 9.34
CA ASN A 72 8.68 11.36 10.10
C ASN A 72 8.91 12.53 9.17
N PRO A 73 8.75 13.77 9.65
CA PRO A 73 9.11 14.94 8.84
C PRO A 73 10.55 14.81 8.36
N GLY A 74 10.76 15.05 7.08
CA GLY A 74 12.08 14.87 6.47
C GLY A 74 12.32 13.48 5.93
N GLY A 75 11.37 12.55 6.13
CA GLY A 75 11.51 11.19 5.64
C GLY A 75 11.13 11.04 4.19
N SER A 76 11.11 9.78 3.74
CA SER A 76 10.83 9.48 2.34
C SER A 76 10.00 8.22 2.18
N VAL A 77 9.33 8.14 1.03
CA VAL A 77 8.61 6.95 0.59
C VAL A 77 9.12 6.62 -0.80
N ASP A 78 9.55 5.37 -0.98
CA ASP A 78 10.05 4.89 -2.26
C ASP A 78 9.10 3.81 -2.76
N VAL A 79 8.46 4.06 -3.90
CA VAL A 79 7.54 3.11 -4.51
C VAL A 79 8.26 2.47 -5.70
N GLN A 80 8.24 1.15 -5.77
CA GLN A 80 8.92 0.43 -6.83
C GLN A 80 7.98 -0.55 -7.50
N THR A 81 8.09 -0.64 -8.82
CA THR A 81 7.36 -1.66 -9.59
C THR A 81 8.36 -2.34 -10.51
N TYR A 82 8.28 -3.67 -10.57
CA TYR A 82 9.16 -4.43 -11.48
C TYR A 82 8.60 -5.83 -11.67
N ALA A 83 9.12 -6.50 -12.69
CA ALA A 83 8.78 -7.89 -12.95
C ALA A 83 10.05 -8.72 -12.86
N ARG A 84 9.93 -9.91 -12.27
CA ARG A 84 11.07 -10.77 -12.07
C ARG A 84 10.61 -12.23 -12.00
N GLU A 85 11.24 -13.08 -12.81
CA GLU A 85 10.97 -14.51 -12.78
C GLU A 85 9.48 -14.84 -12.89
N GLY A 86 8.78 -14.12 -13.77
CA GLY A 86 7.38 -14.38 -14.01
C GLY A 86 6.41 -13.76 -13.03
N HIS A 87 6.92 -12.99 -12.07
CA HIS A 87 6.06 -12.32 -11.09
C HIS A 87 6.19 -10.83 -11.20
N THR A 88 5.09 -10.13 -10.86
CA THR A 88 5.08 -8.68 -10.82
C THR A 88 5.11 -8.22 -9.38
N TYR A 89 5.98 -7.28 -9.08
CA TYR A 89 6.20 -6.82 -7.71
C TYR A 89 5.83 -5.36 -7.56
N LEU A 90 5.17 -5.05 -6.44
CA LEU A 90 4.95 -3.69 -5.98
C LEU A 90 5.59 -3.58 -4.61
N VAL A 91 6.51 -2.62 -4.44
CA VAL A 91 7.19 -2.42 -3.17
C VAL A 91 6.96 -0.99 -2.72
N VAL A 92 6.53 -0.81 -1.46
CA VAL A 92 6.40 0.51 -0.86
C VAL A 92 7.28 0.52 0.39
N LYS A 93 8.31 1.34 0.35
CA LYS A 93 9.28 1.41 1.43
C LYS A 93 9.30 2.82 2.01
N ASP A 94 9.17 2.92 3.33
CA ASP A 94 9.22 4.22 3.99
C ASP A 94 10.29 4.23 5.07
N THR A 95 10.71 5.44 5.45
CA THR A 95 11.69 5.66 6.50
C THR A 95 11.00 6.14 7.77
N GLY A 96 9.78 5.68 8.01
CA GLY A 96 8.94 6.19 9.07
C GLY A 96 9.19 5.56 10.43
N ILE A 97 8.13 5.54 11.23
CA ILE A 97 8.24 5.12 12.62
C ILE A 97 8.48 3.63 12.78
N GLY A 98 8.17 2.85 11.76
CA GLY A 98 8.31 1.40 11.86
C GLY A 98 7.21 0.77 12.70
N ILE A 99 7.23 -0.55 12.77
CA ILE A 99 6.21 -1.32 13.48
C ILE A 99 6.92 -2.42 14.26
N SER A 100 6.67 -2.48 15.57
CA SER A 100 7.25 -3.53 16.39
C SER A 100 6.61 -4.87 16.04
N LYS A 101 7.30 -5.96 16.39
CA LYS A 101 6.82 -7.29 16.05
C LYS A 101 5.46 -7.58 16.66
N GLU A 102 5.22 -7.09 17.86
CA GLU A 102 3.95 -7.37 18.53
C GLU A 102 2.77 -6.75 17.79
N HIS A 103 2.99 -5.68 17.04
CA HIS A 103 1.94 -5.03 16.26
C HIS A 103 1.83 -5.56 14.86
N GLN A 104 2.91 -6.14 14.31
CA GLN A 104 2.93 -6.54 12.90
C GLN A 104 1.86 -7.56 12.55
N GLU A 105 1.48 -8.40 13.50
CA GLU A 105 0.45 -9.39 13.26
C GLU A 105 -0.95 -8.80 13.27
N ARG A 106 -1.12 -7.60 13.83
CA ARG A 106 -2.43 -7.00 14.03
C ARG A 106 -2.71 -5.77 13.18
N ILE A 107 -1.70 -5.24 12.49
CA ILE A 107 -1.89 -3.97 11.76
C ILE A 107 -2.93 -4.06 10.66
N PHE A 108 -3.27 -5.27 10.21
CA PHE A 108 -4.28 -5.47 9.19
C PHE A 108 -5.69 -5.67 9.76
N GLU A 109 -5.82 -5.67 11.09
CA GLU A 109 -7.14 -5.75 11.71
C GLU A 109 -7.87 -4.43 11.55
N ARG A 110 -9.17 -4.50 11.38
CA ARG A 110 -9.97 -3.28 11.24
C ARG A 110 -9.84 -2.44 12.49
N PHE A 111 -9.65 -1.15 12.29
CA PHE A 111 -9.54 -0.15 13.36
C PHE A 111 -8.34 -0.30 14.28
N TYR A 112 -7.42 -1.25 13.98
CA TYR A 112 -6.21 -1.38 14.79
C TYR A 112 -5.25 -0.25 14.46
N ARG A 113 -4.68 0.36 15.49
CA ARG A 113 -3.71 1.45 15.34
C ARG A 113 -2.55 1.23 16.28
N VAL A 114 -1.34 1.37 15.77
CA VAL A 114 -0.13 1.24 16.59
C VAL A 114 -0.02 2.41 17.55
N ASP A 115 -0.32 3.61 17.07
CA ASP A 115 -0.27 4.85 17.86
C ASP A 115 -1.57 5.60 17.63
N LYS A 116 -2.48 5.49 18.56
CA LYS A 116 -3.81 6.09 18.41
C LYS A 116 -3.74 7.60 18.33
N SER A 117 -2.86 8.19 19.11
CA SER A 117 -2.69 9.64 19.10
C SER A 117 -2.22 10.12 17.73
N ARG A 118 -1.22 9.46 17.19
CA ARG A 118 -0.66 9.81 15.90
C ARG A 118 -1.67 9.57 14.78
N SER A 119 -2.37 8.44 14.84
CA SER A 119 -3.41 8.15 13.86
C SER A 119 -4.48 9.22 13.87
N LYS A 120 -4.88 9.63 15.06
CA LYS A 120 -5.92 10.64 15.20
C LYS A 120 -5.47 11.97 14.60
N SER A 121 -4.23 12.36 14.86
CA SER A 121 -3.74 13.63 14.36
C SER A 121 -3.52 13.63 12.84
N THR A 122 -3.26 12.46 12.26
CA THR A 122 -3.10 12.35 10.82
C THR A 122 -4.41 12.07 10.09
N GLY A 123 -5.50 11.84 10.84
CA GLY A 123 -6.78 11.56 10.23
C GLY A 123 -6.98 10.10 9.84
N GLY A 124 -6.10 9.21 10.27
CA GLY A 124 -6.23 7.80 9.94
C GLY A 124 -7.38 7.15 10.67
N THR A 125 -8.07 6.22 10.01
CA THR A 125 -9.23 5.55 10.57
C THR A 125 -8.94 4.13 11.04
N GLY A 126 -7.78 3.58 10.67
CA GLY A 126 -7.46 2.20 11.00
C GLY A 126 -8.04 1.19 10.02
N LEU A 127 -8.60 1.66 8.91
CA LEU A 127 -9.18 0.76 7.91
C LEU A 127 -8.28 0.49 6.72
N GLY A 128 -7.28 1.35 6.48
CA GLY A 128 -6.48 1.27 5.26
C GLY A 128 -5.79 -0.07 5.05
N LEU A 129 -5.13 -0.58 6.10
CA LEU A 129 -4.41 -1.85 5.96
C LEU A 129 -5.33 -3.06 5.95
N ALA A 130 -6.50 -2.96 6.60
CA ALA A 130 -7.50 -4.02 6.50
C ALA A 130 -7.99 -4.14 5.06
N ILE A 131 -8.20 -3.00 4.39
CA ILE A 131 -8.59 -2.99 2.99
C ILE A 131 -7.49 -3.63 2.14
N VAL A 132 -6.23 -3.30 2.42
CA VAL A 132 -5.09 -3.89 1.71
C VAL A 132 -5.12 -5.40 1.81
N LYS A 133 -5.30 -5.94 3.02
CA LYS A 133 -5.33 -7.38 3.22
C LYS A 133 -6.47 -8.02 2.46
N HIS A 134 -7.63 -7.38 2.46
CA HIS A 134 -8.79 -7.88 1.74
C HIS A 134 -8.51 -7.97 0.24
N ILE A 135 -7.90 -6.93 -0.33
CA ILE A 135 -7.59 -6.89 -1.75
C ILE A 135 -6.54 -7.96 -2.10
N ILE A 136 -5.53 -8.13 -1.25
CA ILE A 136 -4.51 -9.15 -1.45
C ILE A 136 -5.15 -10.53 -1.54
N ALA A 137 -6.08 -10.83 -0.63
CA ALA A 137 -6.75 -12.12 -0.63
C ALA A 137 -7.61 -12.30 -1.88
N LYS A 138 -8.35 -11.27 -2.27
CA LYS A 138 -9.23 -11.35 -3.44
C LYS A 138 -8.44 -11.46 -4.74
N SER A 139 -7.25 -10.89 -4.79
CA SER A 139 -6.42 -10.89 -5.99
C SER A 139 -5.47 -12.08 -6.05
N HIS A 140 -5.53 -12.97 -5.06
CA HIS A 140 -4.64 -14.13 -4.97
C HIS A 140 -3.18 -13.73 -4.98
N ALA A 141 -2.89 -12.59 -4.36
CA ALA A 141 -1.53 -12.07 -4.25
C ALA A 141 -0.93 -12.43 -2.92
N GLU A 142 0.37 -12.15 -2.77
CA GLU A 142 1.07 -12.37 -1.51
C GLU A 142 1.60 -11.04 -1.01
N LEU A 143 1.66 -10.91 0.30
CA LEU A 143 2.16 -9.69 0.93
C LEU A 143 3.26 -10.05 1.91
N GLU A 144 4.39 -9.34 1.80
CA GLU A 144 5.51 -9.49 2.71
C GLU A 144 5.74 -8.17 3.43
N LEU A 145 5.97 -8.24 4.72
CA LEU A 145 6.16 -7.06 5.57
C LEU A 145 7.48 -7.17 6.31
N GLU A 146 8.32 -6.13 6.18
CA GLU A 146 9.55 -6.00 6.97
C GLU A 146 9.52 -4.64 7.62
N SER A 147 9.72 -4.61 8.93
CA SER A 147 9.66 -3.35 9.66
C SER A 147 10.44 -3.43 10.95
N GLU A 148 11.05 -2.29 11.33
CA GLU A 148 11.72 -2.14 12.62
C GLU A 148 11.37 -0.76 13.19
N PRO A 149 11.06 -0.69 14.48
CA PRO A 149 10.77 0.62 15.10
C PRO A 149 11.94 1.58 14.89
N GLY A 150 11.62 2.79 14.45
CA GLY A 150 12.60 3.81 14.22
C GLY A 150 13.35 3.73 12.90
N LYS A 151 13.12 2.67 12.12
CA LYS A 151 13.83 2.50 10.85
C LYS A 151 12.92 2.51 9.63
N GLY A 152 11.64 2.28 9.82
CA GLY A 152 10.69 2.31 8.73
C GLY A 152 10.08 0.98 8.41
N THR A 153 9.34 0.93 7.32
CA THR A 153 8.56 -0.25 6.93
C THR A 153 8.70 -0.48 5.43
N THR A 154 8.83 -1.74 5.05
CA THR A 154 8.81 -2.15 3.66
C THR A 154 7.68 -3.16 3.46
N ILE A 155 6.77 -2.87 2.55
CA ILE A 155 5.68 -3.77 2.20
C ILE A 155 5.87 -4.17 0.74
N ARG A 156 5.91 -5.48 0.50
CA ARG A 156 6.08 -6.03 -0.85
C ARG A 156 4.85 -6.85 -1.21
N VAL A 157 4.28 -6.56 -2.36
CA VAL A 157 3.14 -7.29 -2.90
C VAL A 157 3.60 -8.01 -4.17
N ILE A 158 3.27 -9.30 -4.26
CA ILE A 158 3.70 -10.14 -5.39
C ILE A 158 2.51 -10.64 -6.18
#